data_4a6c1b0e42404c1aab5fee0cd8271dc4
#
_entry.id   4a6c1b0e42404c1aab5fee0cd8271dc4
#
_cell.length_a   1.000
_cell.length_b   1.000
_cell.length_c   1.000
_cell.angle_alpha   90.00
_cell.angle_beta   90.00
_cell.angle_gamma   90.00
#
_symmetry.space_group_name_H-M   'P 1'
#
loop_
_entity.id
_entity.type
_entity.pdbx_description
1 polymer ?
#
loop_
_entity_poly.entity_id
_entity_poly.type
_entity_poly.pdbx_seq_one_letter_code
_entity_poly.pdbx_strand_id
1 'polypeptide(L)'
;MFAQPPTWPEEFAKRYRENGCWRGETFGGMLRERAASLGNKTAITYADTHMSYQELDERVSSLAAGFHQLGIQKGSRVVVQLPNIPAFFEVVFALFRIGALPVFSLPSHRSSEITYFIEFAEADAYVIPDIADGFDYRTLARQVKEKLPSLSHVIVAGKAEEFLGLDDLRKDPALDPQIHVEASDIAFLQLSGGSTGLSKLIPRTHDDYIYSLWKSNEVCELTQDSVYLATLPVAHNYPLSSPGVLGTLYAGGRVVLAPGSSPDVVFPLIEKERATITAVVPPIALIWLEAAPHRSDDLSSLEVLQVGGAKFSAEAAKRVMPTLGCKLQQVFGMAEGLVNYTRLDDPEHVIIHTQGRPMSEYDEVLVVDDEDKPVPNEVAGHLLTRGPYTIRGYYKADEQNKKAFTPDGFYRTGDIVRLTKEGNVVVEGRDKDQINRGGEKVAAEEVENHLLAHADIHDAAMVSMPDPFLGERSCAFVIAKGNNKPAPHILKSFLRDRGLAAYKIPDRIEWIDAFPQTGVGKVSKKALRELAATNTANV
;
A
#
# COMPACT_ATOMS: atom_id res chain seq x y z
N MET A 1 -20.62 -17.37 -7.52
CA MET A 1 -21.15 -16.55 -6.40
C MET A 1 -19.92 -15.98 -5.67
N PHE A 2 -19.83 -14.67 -5.49
CA PHE A 2 -18.72 -14.04 -4.77
C PHE A 2 -18.60 -14.61 -3.35
N ALA A 3 -17.43 -15.14 -2.98
CA ALA A 3 -17.20 -15.64 -1.64
C ALA A 3 -17.20 -14.44 -0.67
N GLN A 4 -18.18 -14.39 0.21
CA GLN A 4 -18.28 -13.31 1.21
C GLN A 4 -17.12 -13.44 2.21
N PRO A 5 -16.23 -12.43 2.32
CA PRO A 5 -15.19 -12.46 3.35
C PRO A 5 -15.83 -12.27 4.74
N PRO A 6 -15.10 -12.64 5.81
CA PRO A 6 -15.55 -12.36 7.16
C PRO A 6 -15.81 -10.87 7.36
N THR A 7 -16.96 -10.54 7.91
CA THR A 7 -17.38 -9.17 8.24
C THR A 7 -17.41 -8.97 9.76
N TRP A 8 -17.61 -7.73 10.21
CA TRP A 8 -17.76 -7.46 11.64
C TRP A 8 -19.01 -8.14 12.20
N PRO A 9 -18.94 -8.78 13.38
CA PRO A 9 -20.11 -9.23 14.09
C PRO A 9 -21.10 -8.08 14.29
N GLU A 10 -22.41 -8.40 14.28
CA GLU A 10 -23.47 -7.38 14.31
C GLU A 10 -23.36 -6.44 15.52
N GLU A 11 -22.96 -6.96 16.69
CA GLU A 11 -22.73 -6.15 17.89
C GLU A 11 -21.68 -5.05 17.70
N PHE A 12 -20.57 -5.36 16.99
CA PHE A 12 -19.53 -4.38 16.68
C PHE A 12 -20.01 -3.41 15.60
N ALA A 13 -20.62 -3.89 14.54
CA ALA A 13 -21.17 -3.04 13.48
C ALA A 13 -22.19 -2.04 14.04
N LYS A 14 -23.10 -2.51 14.91
CA LYS A 14 -24.07 -1.66 15.61
C LYS A 14 -23.36 -0.61 16.48
N ARG A 15 -22.40 -1.04 17.31
CA ARG A 15 -21.61 -0.12 18.16
C ARG A 15 -20.91 0.97 17.35
N TYR A 16 -20.31 0.63 16.21
CA TYR A 16 -19.60 1.59 15.37
C TYR A 16 -20.54 2.57 14.67
N ARG A 17 -21.75 2.14 14.29
CA ARG A 17 -22.79 3.05 13.75
C ARG A 17 -23.34 3.97 14.84
N GLU A 18 -23.68 3.43 16.00
CA GLU A 18 -24.23 4.20 17.12
C GLU A 18 -23.24 5.27 17.65
N ASN A 19 -21.94 4.99 17.58
CA ASN A 19 -20.88 5.93 17.96
C ASN A 19 -20.43 6.84 16.80
N GLY A 20 -21.08 6.80 15.64
CA GLY A 20 -20.80 7.70 14.52
C GLY A 20 -19.49 7.38 13.78
N CYS A 21 -18.87 6.21 14.03
CA CYS A 21 -17.72 5.77 13.25
C CYS A 21 -18.15 5.52 11.79
N TRP A 22 -19.22 4.77 11.61
CA TRP A 22 -19.78 4.44 10.31
C TRP A 22 -21.04 5.26 10.04
N ARG A 23 -20.93 6.14 9.05
CA ARG A 23 -21.95 7.14 8.72
C ARG A 23 -22.90 6.70 7.60
N GLY A 24 -22.71 5.46 7.08
CA GLY A 24 -23.52 4.95 5.98
C GLY A 24 -23.17 5.59 4.63
N GLU A 25 -21.97 6.12 4.47
CA GLU A 25 -21.49 6.76 3.25
C GLU A 25 -20.87 5.71 2.29
N THR A 26 -21.01 5.95 0.99
CA THR A 26 -20.30 5.20 -0.04
C THR A 26 -19.33 6.10 -0.80
N PHE A 27 -18.26 5.56 -1.38
CA PHE A 27 -17.32 6.36 -2.18
C PHE A 27 -17.99 7.06 -3.37
N GLY A 28 -18.91 6.35 -4.04
CA GLY A 28 -19.68 6.95 -5.13
C GLY A 28 -20.57 8.11 -4.65
N GLY A 29 -21.21 7.95 -3.49
CA GLY A 29 -22.02 8.99 -2.84
C GLY A 29 -21.17 10.19 -2.39
N MET A 30 -20.04 9.91 -1.74
CA MET A 30 -19.06 10.93 -1.33
C MET A 30 -18.64 11.83 -2.48
N LEU A 31 -18.25 11.24 -3.62
CA LEU A 31 -17.83 12.05 -4.77
C LEU A 31 -18.96 12.92 -5.33
N ARG A 32 -20.18 12.37 -5.47
CA ARG A 32 -21.35 13.14 -5.90
C ARG A 32 -21.63 14.32 -4.97
N GLU A 33 -21.57 14.11 -3.67
CA GLU A 33 -21.77 15.17 -2.68
C GLU A 33 -20.70 16.26 -2.79
N ARG A 34 -19.42 15.87 -2.97
CA ARG A 34 -18.32 16.83 -3.17
C ARG A 34 -18.47 17.58 -4.49
N ALA A 35 -18.87 16.91 -5.58
CA ALA A 35 -19.15 17.56 -6.85
C ALA A 35 -20.29 18.57 -6.73
N ALA A 36 -21.37 18.21 -6.03
CA ALA A 36 -22.50 19.11 -5.80
C ALA A 36 -22.14 20.33 -4.94
N SER A 37 -21.29 20.15 -3.92
CA SER A 37 -20.95 21.23 -2.96
C SER A 37 -19.77 22.10 -3.41
N LEU A 38 -18.80 21.54 -4.14
CA LEU A 38 -17.55 22.21 -4.51
C LEU A 38 -17.47 22.57 -6.00
N GLY A 39 -18.27 21.92 -6.86
CA GLY A 39 -18.42 22.24 -8.28
C GLY A 39 -17.10 22.39 -9.02
N ASN A 40 -16.80 23.63 -9.42
CA ASN A 40 -15.61 23.97 -10.22
C ASN A 40 -14.30 24.00 -9.44
N LYS A 41 -14.30 23.71 -8.13
CA LYS A 41 -13.06 23.61 -7.38
C LYS A 41 -12.21 22.47 -7.91
N THR A 42 -10.90 22.70 -8.08
CA THR A 42 -9.96 21.68 -8.54
C THR A 42 -9.86 20.56 -7.51
N ALA A 43 -10.14 19.33 -7.93
CA ALA A 43 -9.98 18.10 -7.17
C ALA A 43 -8.60 17.47 -7.43
N ILE A 44 -8.20 17.41 -8.70
CA ILE A 44 -6.97 16.74 -9.14
C ILE A 44 -6.18 17.66 -10.06
N THR A 45 -4.88 17.76 -9.78
CA THR A 45 -3.89 18.40 -10.66
C THR A 45 -2.91 17.34 -11.16
N TYR A 46 -2.70 17.30 -12.46
CA TYR A 46 -1.72 16.43 -13.11
C TYR A 46 -1.03 17.19 -14.26
N ALA A 47 0.27 17.34 -14.18
CA ALA A 47 1.05 18.21 -15.08
C ALA A 47 0.44 19.63 -15.14
N ASP A 48 -0.03 20.06 -16.30
CA ASP A 48 -0.67 21.38 -16.50
C ASP A 48 -2.21 21.29 -16.56
N THR A 49 -2.77 20.13 -16.24
CA THR A 49 -4.24 19.93 -16.24
C THR A 49 -4.81 19.99 -14.85
N HIS A 50 -5.96 20.63 -14.72
CA HIS A 50 -6.71 20.79 -13.47
C HIS A 50 -8.12 20.25 -13.70
N MET A 51 -8.47 19.16 -13.02
CA MET A 51 -9.79 18.54 -13.07
C MET A 51 -10.59 18.97 -11.85
N SER A 52 -11.74 19.57 -12.06
CA SER A 52 -12.64 19.96 -10.98
C SER A 52 -13.37 18.75 -10.37
N TYR A 53 -14.00 18.94 -9.21
CA TYR A 53 -14.86 17.91 -8.61
C TYR A 53 -16.03 17.55 -9.51
N GLN A 54 -16.64 18.54 -10.17
CA GLN A 54 -17.73 18.31 -11.12
C GLN A 54 -17.26 17.51 -12.33
N GLU A 55 -16.15 17.91 -12.95
CA GLU A 55 -15.58 17.18 -14.10
C GLU A 55 -15.19 15.74 -13.74
N LEU A 56 -14.63 15.52 -12.55
CA LEU A 56 -14.31 14.18 -12.08
C LEU A 56 -15.60 13.34 -11.94
N ASP A 57 -16.65 13.88 -11.35
CA ASP A 57 -17.93 13.17 -11.18
C ASP A 57 -18.61 12.84 -12.51
N GLU A 58 -18.60 13.78 -13.48
CA GLU A 58 -19.11 13.55 -14.83
C GLU A 58 -18.33 12.46 -15.57
N ARG A 59 -17.00 12.47 -15.49
CA ARG A 59 -16.13 11.45 -16.09
C ARG A 59 -16.35 10.08 -15.45
N VAL A 60 -16.55 10.05 -14.14
CA VAL A 60 -16.87 8.85 -13.38
C VAL A 60 -18.24 8.30 -13.81
N SER A 61 -19.27 9.12 -13.94
CA SER A 61 -20.59 8.72 -14.45
C SER A 61 -20.50 8.13 -15.85
N SER A 62 -19.73 8.78 -16.72
CA SER A 62 -19.49 8.34 -18.09
C SER A 62 -18.83 6.95 -18.15
N LEU A 63 -17.80 6.70 -17.33
CA LEU A 63 -17.15 5.39 -17.25
C LEU A 63 -18.00 4.34 -16.55
N ALA A 64 -18.75 4.70 -15.51
CA ALA A 64 -19.67 3.79 -14.83
C ALA A 64 -20.70 3.20 -15.79
N ALA A 65 -21.28 4.05 -16.66
CA ALA A 65 -22.16 3.61 -17.73
C ALA A 65 -21.45 2.67 -18.72
N GLY A 66 -20.22 3.00 -19.12
CA GLY A 66 -19.42 2.17 -20.02
C GLY A 66 -19.06 0.81 -19.44
N PHE A 67 -18.60 0.77 -18.21
CA PHE A 67 -18.30 -0.49 -17.52
C PHE A 67 -19.54 -1.37 -17.35
N HIS A 68 -20.67 -0.76 -16.98
CA HIS A 68 -21.93 -1.50 -16.87
C HIS A 68 -22.38 -2.09 -18.21
N GLN A 69 -22.28 -1.34 -19.30
CA GLN A 69 -22.58 -1.84 -20.66
C GLN A 69 -21.60 -2.92 -21.12
N LEU A 70 -20.34 -2.90 -20.65
CA LEU A 70 -19.33 -3.94 -20.91
C LEU A 70 -19.64 -5.24 -20.15
N GLY A 71 -20.61 -5.23 -19.23
CA GLY A 71 -20.98 -6.38 -18.41
C GLY A 71 -20.30 -6.43 -17.03
N ILE A 72 -19.55 -5.40 -16.65
CA ILE A 72 -19.00 -5.26 -15.29
C ILE A 72 -20.14 -4.82 -14.36
N GLN A 73 -20.42 -5.63 -13.37
CA GLN A 73 -21.57 -5.48 -12.50
C GLN A 73 -21.17 -5.41 -11.02
N LYS A 74 -22.12 -5.17 -10.13
CA LYS A 74 -21.90 -5.25 -8.69
C LYS A 74 -21.30 -6.59 -8.31
N GLY A 75 -20.15 -6.56 -7.62
CA GLY A 75 -19.37 -7.73 -7.23
C GLY A 75 -18.35 -8.22 -8.28
N SER A 76 -18.33 -7.69 -9.50
CA SER A 76 -17.24 -7.93 -10.46
C SER A 76 -15.91 -7.45 -9.90
N ARG A 77 -14.82 -8.19 -10.12
CA ARG A 77 -13.47 -7.78 -9.69
C ARG A 77 -12.70 -7.27 -10.88
N VAL A 78 -12.03 -6.15 -10.70
CA VAL A 78 -11.24 -5.50 -11.75
C VAL A 78 -9.85 -5.20 -11.20
N VAL A 79 -8.83 -5.85 -11.74
CA VAL A 79 -7.45 -5.53 -11.37
C VAL A 79 -7.07 -4.18 -11.98
N VAL A 80 -6.69 -3.23 -11.14
CA VAL A 80 -6.32 -1.86 -11.55
C VAL A 80 -4.84 -1.66 -11.29
N GLN A 81 -4.06 -1.55 -12.37
CA GLN A 81 -2.63 -1.29 -12.35
C GLN A 81 -2.33 0.02 -13.08
N LEU A 82 -2.64 1.13 -12.45
CA LEU A 82 -2.43 2.46 -13.00
C LEU A 82 -1.41 3.24 -12.16
N PRO A 83 -0.54 4.05 -12.79
CA PRO A 83 0.34 4.98 -12.09
C PRO A 83 -0.44 6.18 -11.56
N ASN A 84 0.26 7.19 -11.04
CA ASN A 84 -0.32 8.44 -10.54
C ASN A 84 -0.84 9.33 -11.70
N ILE A 85 -1.95 8.95 -12.27
CA ILE A 85 -2.64 9.66 -13.36
C ILE A 85 -4.12 9.86 -13.05
N PRO A 86 -4.80 10.85 -13.63
CA PRO A 86 -6.24 11.10 -13.40
C PRO A 86 -7.12 9.89 -13.67
N ALA A 87 -6.79 9.07 -14.67
CA ALA A 87 -7.51 7.85 -15.02
C ALA A 87 -7.66 6.87 -13.85
N PHE A 88 -6.71 6.84 -12.90
CA PHE A 88 -6.83 6.02 -11.69
C PHE A 88 -8.11 6.37 -10.92
N PHE A 89 -8.34 7.65 -10.68
CA PHE A 89 -9.52 8.13 -9.93
C PHE A 89 -10.81 7.91 -10.70
N GLU A 90 -10.81 8.20 -11.99
CA GLU A 90 -11.97 8.00 -12.85
C GLU A 90 -12.41 6.53 -12.87
N VAL A 91 -11.46 5.60 -13.05
CA VAL A 91 -11.71 4.15 -13.05
C VAL A 91 -12.19 3.68 -11.68
N VAL A 92 -11.47 4.03 -10.62
CA VAL A 92 -11.74 3.52 -9.27
C VAL A 92 -13.10 4.00 -8.76
N PHE A 93 -13.42 5.29 -8.93
CA PHE A 93 -14.73 5.82 -8.54
C PHE A 93 -15.87 5.30 -9.41
N ALA A 94 -15.63 5.05 -10.70
CA ALA A 94 -16.62 4.43 -11.58
C ALA A 94 -16.96 2.99 -11.11
N LEU A 95 -15.95 2.22 -10.74
CA LEU A 95 -16.15 0.88 -10.17
C LEU A 95 -16.89 0.95 -8.82
N PHE A 96 -16.52 1.85 -7.92
CA PHE A 96 -17.24 2.07 -6.67
C PHE A 96 -18.71 2.40 -6.91
N ARG A 97 -19.01 3.20 -7.92
CA ARG A 97 -20.38 3.64 -8.25
C ARG A 97 -21.29 2.52 -8.69
N ILE A 98 -20.75 1.53 -9.40
CA ILE A 98 -21.50 0.35 -9.83
C ILE A 98 -21.37 -0.86 -8.87
N GLY A 99 -20.66 -0.68 -7.73
CA GLY A 99 -20.43 -1.75 -6.75
C GLY A 99 -19.49 -2.85 -7.25
N ALA A 100 -18.68 -2.58 -8.28
CA ALA A 100 -17.59 -3.45 -8.70
C ALA A 100 -16.35 -3.18 -7.82
N LEU A 101 -15.49 -4.19 -7.70
CA LEU A 101 -14.40 -4.23 -6.72
C LEU A 101 -13.05 -4.03 -7.43
N PRO A 102 -12.44 -2.83 -7.35
CA PRO A 102 -11.04 -2.70 -7.73
C PRO A 102 -10.17 -3.63 -6.88
N VAL A 103 -9.26 -4.34 -7.53
CA VAL A 103 -8.13 -5.03 -6.90
C VAL A 103 -6.91 -4.18 -7.18
N PHE A 104 -6.42 -3.49 -6.17
CA PHE A 104 -5.33 -2.54 -6.37
C PHE A 104 -4.00 -3.25 -6.63
N SER A 105 -3.35 -2.90 -7.73
CA SER A 105 -2.05 -3.43 -8.11
C SER A 105 -1.06 -2.28 -8.33
N LEU A 106 0.18 -2.48 -7.87
CA LEU A 106 1.22 -1.48 -8.03
C LEU A 106 1.78 -1.46 -9.46
N PRO A 107 2.21 -0.30 -9.98
CA PRO A 107 2.90 -0.22 -11.27
C PRO A 107 4.15 -1.10 -11.38
N SER A 108 4.78 -1.42 -10.26
CA SER A 108 5.96 -2.29 -10.19
C SER A 108 5.68 -3.79 -10.34
N HIS A 109 4.44 -4.24 -10.21
CA HIS A 109 4.08 -5.64 -10.38
C HIS A 109 4.27 -6.10 -11.83
N ARG A 110 4.56 -7.38 -12.02
CA ARG A 110 4.82 -7.98 -13.33
C ARG A 110 3.97 -9.24 -13.52
N SER A 111 4.30 -10.01 -14.54
CA SER A 111 3.50 -11.16 -14.99
C SER A 111 3.17 -12.18 -13.88
N SER A 112 4.10 -12.44 -12.96
CA SER A 112 3.88 -13.38 -11.85
C SER A 112 2.76 -12.90 -10.93
N GLU A 113 2.88 -11.66 -10.45
CA GLU A 113 1.93 -11.08 -9.51
C GLU A 113 0.57 -10.83 -10.15
N ILE A 114 0.55 -10.24 -11.35
CA ILE A 114 -0.70 -9.91 -12.04
C ILE A 114 -1.49 -11.15 -12.41
N THR A 115 -0.83 -12.20 -12.91
CA THR A 115 -1.49 -13.48 -13.20
C THR A 115 -2.15 -14.04 -11.94
N TYR A 116 -1.42 -14.05 -10.83
CA TYR A 116 -1.95 -14.51 -9.55
C TYR A 116 -3.15 -13.66 -9.07
N PHE A 117 -3.07 -12.33 -9.15
CA PHE A 117 -4.17 -11.47 -8.69
C PHE A 117 -5.44 -11.68 -9.50
N ILE A 118 -5.31 -11.79 -10.81
CA ILE A 118 -6.44 -12.03 -11.72
C ILE A 118 -7.08 -13.39 -11.44
N GLU A 119 -6.27 -14.43 -11.32
CA GLU A 119 -6.75 -15.78 -11.06
C GLU A 119 -7.38 -15.91 -9.68
N PHE A 120 -6.69 -15.44 -8.63
CA PHE A 120 -7.15 -15.57 -7.25
C PHE A 120 -8.40 -14.72 -6.96
N ALA A 121 -8.46 -13.50 -7.51
CA ALA A 121 -9.64 -12.66 -7.41
C ALA A 121 -10.77 -13.10 -8.35
N GLU A 122 -10.51 -14.00 -9.31
CA GLU A 122 -11.43 -14.30 -10.42
C GLU A 122 -11.86 -13.01 -11.12
N ALA A 123 -10.86 -12.20 -11.54
CA ALA A 123 -11.14 -10.88 -12.06
C ALA A 123 -11.71 -10.93 -13.49
N ASP A 124 -12.72 -10.11 -13.72
CA ASP A 124 -13.41 -9.98 -15.01
C ASP A 124 -12.62 -9.09 -15.99
N ALA A 125 -11.87 -8.12 -15.45
CA ALA A 125 -11.13 -7.16 -16.24
C ALA A 125 -9.78 -6.77 -15.61
N TYR A 126 -8.88 -6.27 -16.46
CA TYR A 126 -7.58 -5.74 -16.10
C TYR A 126 -7.37 -4.38 -16.75
N VAL A 127 -7.19 -3.32 -15.93
CA VAL A 127 -7.02 -1.94 -16.36
C VAL A 127 -5.55 -1.54 -16.19
N ILE A 128 -4.95 -1.02 -17.27
CA ILE A 128 -3.53 -0.66 -17.37
C ILE A 128 -3.33 0.68 -18.06
N PRO A 129 -2.17 1.35 -17.90
CA PRO A 129 -1.75 2.37 -18.85
C PRO A 129 -1.22 1.71 -20.13
N ASP A 130 -1.01 2.46 -21.17
CA ASP A 130 -0.24 1.99 -22.34
C ASP A 130 1.27 1.87 -22.00
N ILE A 131 1.93 2.99 -21.78
CA ILE A 131 3.34 3.08 -21.37
C ILE A 131 3.46 3.99 -20.15
N ALA A 132 4.19 3.52 -19.14
CA ALA A 132 4.58 4.34 -18.01
C ALA A 132 6.01 3.97 -17.56
N ASP A 133 6.81 4.96 -17.19
CA ASP A 133 8.21 4.80 -16.79
C ASP A 133 9.04 3.96 -17.77
N GLY A 134 8.79 4.12 -19.06
CA GLY A 134 9.47 3.38 -20.13
C GLY A 134 9.05 1.92 -20.28
N PHE A 135 8.06 1.45 -19.53
CA PHE A 135 7.54 0.08 -19.61
C PHE A 135 6.20 0.04 -20.36
N ASP A 136 6.08 -0.86 -21.36
CA ASP A 136 4.85 -1.11 -22.11
C ASP A 136 3.98 -2.16 -21.40
N TYR A 137 2.91 -1.71 -20.75
CA TYR A 137 1.98 -2.57 -20.01
C TYR A 137 1.11 -3.45 -20.93
N ARG A 138 0.95 -3.09 -22.19
CA ARG A 138 0.23 -3.93 -23.17
C ARG A 138 0.99 -5.23 -23.42
N THR A 139 2.32 -5.18 -23.44
CA THR A 139 3.16 -6.39 -23.53
C THR A 139 2.94 -7.29 -22.31
N LEU A 140 2.85 -6.72 -21.11
CA LEU A 140 2.49 -7.46 -19.90
C LEU A 140 1.09 -8.08 -20.01
N ALA A 141 0.12 -7.31 -20.50
CA ALA A 141 -1.26 -7.78 -20.67
C ALA A 141 -1.37 -8.94 -21.66
N ARG A 142 -0.59 -8.93 -22.75
CA ARG A 142 -0.51 -10.08 -23.71
C ARG A 142 -0.03 -11.33 -23.01
N GLN A 143 1.06 -11.24 -22.25
CA GLN A 143 1.61 -12.38 -21.48
C GLN A 143 0.61 -12.92 -20.45
N VAL A 144 -0.11 -12.02 -19.77
CA VAL A 144 -1.14 -12.40 -18.80
C VAL A 144 -2.32 -13.08 -19.49
N LYS A 145 -2.80 -12.52 -20.60
CA LYS A 145 -3.94 -13.08 -21.35
C LYS A 145 -3.63 -14.42 -22.01
N GLU A 146 -2.37 -14.64 -22.42
CA GLU A 146 -1.89 -15.94 -22.89
C GLU A 146 -1.97 -17.02 -21.79
N LYS A 147 -1.59 -16.66 -20.56
CA LYS A 147 -1.66 -17.57 -19.40
C LYS A 147 -3.09 -17.76 -18.87
N LEU A 148 -3.92 -16.72 -18.96
CA LEU A 148 -5.29 -16.68 -18.48
C LEU A 148 -6.28 -16.28 -19.59
N PRO A 149 -6.62 -17.21 -20.51
CA PRO A 149 -7.58 -16.96 -21.58
C PRO A 149 -8.98 -16.58 -21.07
N SER A 150 -9.30 -16.92 -19.82
CA SER A 150 -10.57 -16.58 -19.14
C SER A 150 -10.71 -15.11 -18.79
N LEU A 151 -9.63 -14.32 -18.77
CA LEU A 151 -9.70 -12.89 -18.56
C LEU A 151 -10.51 -12.24 -19.70
N SER A 152 -11.68 -11.70 -19.37
CA SER A 152 -12.63 -11.21 -20.37
C SER A 152 -12.13 -9.93 -21.05
N HIS A 153 -11.65 -8.97 -20.27
CA HIS A 153 -11.34 -7.63 -20.75
C HIS A 153 -9.97 -7.14 -20.29
N VAL A 154 -9.21 -6.55 -21.22
CA VAL A 154 -8.06 -5.71 -20.95
C VAL A 154 -8.40 -4.30 -21.41
N ILE A 155 -8.29 -3.33 -20.51
CA ILE A 155 -8.69 -1.92 -20.75
C ILE A 155 -7.47 -1.04 -20.56
N VAL A 156 -7.18 -0.20 -21.54
CA VAL A 156 -5.96 0.60 -21.61
C VAL A 156 -6.28 2.10 -21.51
N ALA A 157 -5.72 2.75 -20.50
CA ALA A 157 -5.68 4.19 -20.41
C ALA A 157 -4.52 4.70 -21.28
N GLY A 158 -4.84 5.20 -22.47
CA GLY A 158 -3.91 5.61 -23.52
C GLY A 158 -4.13 4.86 -24.82
N LYS A 159 -3.06 4.59 -25.57
CA LYS A 159 -3.14 3.90 -26.86
C LYS A 159 -3.39 2.40 -26.67
N ALA A 160 -4.58 1.95 -27.00
CA ALA A 160 -5.07 0.61 -26.64
C ALA A 160 -4.52 -0.53 -27.54
N GLU A 161 -4.18 -0.26 -28.78
CA GLU A 161 -3.83 -1.25 -29.81
C GLU A 161 -4.98 -2.26 -30.01
N GLU A 162 -4.77 -3.55 -29.80
CA GLU A 162 -5.79 -4.61 -29.92
C GLU A 162 -6.73 -4.71 -28.71
N PHE A 163 -6.46 -3.99 -27.62
CA PHE A 163 -7.27 -4.01 -26.41
C PHE A 163 -8.38 -2.94 -26.45
N LEU A 164 -9.18 -2.88 -25.39
CA LEU A 164 -10.22 -1.84 -25.26
C LEU A 164 -9.60 -0.53 -24.78
N GLY A 165 -9.86 0.56 -25.47
CA GLY A 165 -9.48 1.89 -25.02
C GLY A 165 -10.39 2.34 -23.87
N LEU A 166 -9.81 2.91 -22.81
CA LEU A 166 -10.59 3.46 -21.69
C LEU A 166 -11.54 4.57 -22.17
N ASP A 167 -11.08 5.40 -23.09
CA ASP A 167 -11.89 6.49 -23.64
C ASP A 167 -13.02 6.00 -24.56
N ASP A 168 -12.86 4.84 -25.21
CA ASP A 168 -13.90 4.23 -26.05
C ASP A 168 -15.08 3.69 -25.21
N LEU A 169 -14.83 3.42 -23.92
CA LEU A 169 -15.86 2.98 -22.99
C LEU A 169 -16.75 4.13 -22.48
N ARG A 170 -16.33 5.38 -22.65
CA ARG A 170 -17.11 6.52 -22.15
C ARG A 170 -18.47 6.62 -22.84
N LYS A 171 -19.49 6.86 -22.04
CA LYS A 171 -20.87 7.04 -22.47
C LYS A 171 -21.39 8.39 -22.00
N ASP A 172 -22.58 8.76 -22.44
CA ASP A 172 -23.28 9.91 -21.89
C ASP A 172 -23.41 9.75 -20.36
N PRO A 173 -22.94 10.71 -19.54
CA PRO A 173 -23.05 10.63 -18.07
C PRO A 173 -24.48 10.43 -17.57
N ALA A 174 -25.49 10.87 -18.34
CA ALA A 174 -26.90 10.65 -18.02
C ALA A 174 -27.31 9.16 -18.02
N LEU A 175 -26.49 8.28 -18.61
CA LEU A 175 -26.68 6.82 -18.61
C LEU A 175 -26.06 6.12 -17.40
N ASP A 176 -25.58 6.85 -16.40
CA ASP A 176 -25.10 6.28 -15.12
C ASP A 176 -26.17 5.31 -14.56
N PRO A 177 -25.84 4.04 -14.36
CA PRO A 177 -26.84 2.99 -14.13
C PRO A 177 -27.55 3.06 -12.77
N GLN A 178 -27.18 3.99 -11.89
CA GLN A 178 -27.79 4.22 -10.58
C GLN A 178 -27.89 2.93 -9.73
N ILE A 179 -26.82 2.13 -9.72
CA ILE A 179 -26.78 0.89 -8.95
C ILE A 179 -26.82 1.21 -7.45
N HIS A 180 -27.65 0.47 -6.73
CA HIS A 180 -27.71 0.58 -5.28
C HIS A 180 -26.50 -0.14 -4.64
N VAL A 181 -25.67 0.62 -3.93
CA VAL A 181 -24.49 0.16 -3.19
C VAL A 181 -24.69 0.51 -1.72
N GLU A 182 -24.60 -0.50 -0.85
CA GLU A 182 -24.65 -0.33 0.59
C GLU A 182 -23.28 0.08 1.16
N ALA A 183 -23.26 0.87 2.21
CA ALA A 183 -22.01 1.24 2.88
C ALA A 183 -21.29 0.03 3.51
N SER A 184 -22.01 -1.01 3.85
CA SER A 184 -21.46 -2.30 4.32
C SER A 184 -20.95 -3.22 3.21
N ASP A 185 -21.21 -2.90 1.93
CA ASP A 185 -20.65 -3.67 0.82
C ASP A 185 -19.12 -3.54 0.79
N ILE A 186 -18.46 -4.59 0.30
CA ILE A 186 -17.02 -4.50 -0.01
C ILE A 186 -16.83 -3.48 -1.11
N ALA A 187 -16.00 -2.47 -0.85
CA ALA A 187 -15.66 -1.43 -1.82
C ALA A 187 -14.52 -1.85 -2.74
N PHE A 188 -13.51 -2.55 -2.19
CA PHE A 188 -12.33 -2.99 -2.94
C PHE A 188 -11.55 -4.07 -2.21
N LEU A 189 -10.56 -4.63 -2.90
CA LEU A 189 -9.59 -5.57 -2.38
C LEU A 189 -8.20 -4.94 -2.43
N GLN A 190 -7.60 -4.68 -1.26
CA GLN A 190 -6.23 -4.20 -1.15
C GLN A 190 -5.26 -5.40 -1.06
N LEU A 191 -3.99 -5.18 -1.39
CA LEU A 191 -2.97 -6.22 -1.30
C LEU A 191 -2.25 -6.15 0.05
N SER A 192 -2.12 -7.30 0.72
CA SER A 192 -1.20 -7.41 1.85
C SER A 192 0.24 -7.54 1.34
N GLY A 193 1.20 -7.05 2.12
CA GLY A 193 2.58 -7.46 1.93
C GLY A 193 2.76 -8.90 2.38
N GLY A 194 2.64 -9.87 1.47
CA GLY A 194 2.64 -11.30 1.80
C GLY A 194 3.88 -11.77 2.55
N SER A 195 3.71 -12.21 3.80
CA SER A 195 4.78 -12.86 4.58
C SER A 195 4.99 -14.34 4.20
N THR A 196 4.12 -14.89 3.35
CA THR A 196 4.08 -16.30 2.92
C THR A 196 4.28 -16.49 1.41
N GLY A 197 4.82 -15.49 0.72
CA GLY A 197 5.11 -15.54 -0.72
C GLY A 197 4.02 -14.93 -1.60
N LEU A 198 2.76 -15.26 -1.40
CA LEU A 198 1.65 -14.72 -2.18
C LEU A 198 0.90 -13.65 -1.40
N SER A 199 0.65 -12.49 -2.03
CA SER A 199 -0.14 -11.41 -1.44
C SER A 199 -1.57 -11.89 -1.17
N LYS A 200 -2.08 -11.60 0.04
CA LYS A 200 -3.48 -11.83 0.37
C LYS A 200 -4.31 -10.65 -0.08
N LEU A 201 -5.58 -10.90 -0.38
CA LEU A 201 -6.53 -9.84 -0.67
C LEU A 201 -7.24 -9.41 0.62
N ILE A 202 -7.15 -8.14 0.91
CA ILE A 202 -7.71 -7.47 2.08
C ILE A 202 -9.02 -6.82 1.66
N PRO A 203 -10.18 -7.37 2.08
CA PRO A 203 -11.47 -6.77 1.76
C PRO A 203 -11.70 -5.53 2.63
N ARG A 204 -12.08 -4.42 1.99
CA ARG A 204 -12.42 -3.18 2.68
C ARG A 204 -13.84 -2.76 2.30
N THR A 205 -14.67 -2.47 3.27
CA THR A 205 -16.03 -1.93 3.05
C THR A 205 -15.98 -0.42 2.85
N HIS A 206 -17.06 0.16 2.34
CA HIS A 206 -17.18 1.61 2.31
C HIS A 206 -17.19 2.19 3.73
N ASP A 207 -17.98 1.59 4.65
CA ASP A 207 -18.07 2.04 6.05
C ASP A 207 -16.70 2.12 6.73
N ASP A 208 -15.92 1.03 6.71
CA ASP A 208 -14.65 0.96 7.44
C ASP A 208 -13.59 1.87 6.85
N TYR A 209 -13.52 1.94 5.52
CA TYR A 209 -12.44 2.70 4.89
C TYR A 209 -12.73 4.19 4.86
N ILE A 210 -13.99 4.61 4.65
CA ILE A 210 -14.38 6.03 4.78
C ILE A 210 -14.17 6.51 6.22
N TYR A 211 -14.45 5.65 7.23
CA TYR A 211 -14.09 5.97 8.61
C TYR A 211 -12.59 6.29 8.75
N SER A 212 -11.73 5.46 8.18
CA SER A 212 -10.28 5.71 8.24
C SER A 212 -9.86 7.02 7.57
N LEU A 213 -10.58 7.45 6.52
CA LEU A 213 -10.29 8.72 5.85
C LEU A 213 -10.61 9.94 6.73
N TRP A 214 -11.86 10.04 7.19
CA TRP A 214 -12.26 11.23 7.92
C TRP A 214 -11.60 11.30 9.30
N LYS A 215 -11.32 10.14 9.92
CA LYS A 215 -10.58 10.12 11.20
C LYS A 215 -9.10 10.48 11.01
N SER A 216 -8.46 10.02 9.93
CA SER A 216 -7.12 10.49 9.55
C SER A 216 -7.10 12.01 9.27
N ASN A 217 -8.13 12.54 8.59
CA ASN A 217 -8.25 13.96 8.31
C ASN A 217 -8.29 14.79 9.61
N GLU A 218 -9.05 14.35 10.63
CA GLU A 218 -9.07 15.01 11.94
C GLU A 218 -7.68 15.04 12.57
N VAL A 219 -6.97 13.90 12.56
CA VAL A 219 -5.63 13.79 13.16
C VAL A 219 -4.57 14.59 12.41
N CYS A 220 -4.70 14.69 11.09
CA CYS A 220 -3.76 15.39 10.22
C CYS A 220 -4.20 16.84 9.91
N GLU A 221 -5.31 17.29 10.50
CA GLU A 221 -5.87 18.64 10.35
C GLU A 221 -6.15 19.03 8.88
N LEU A 222 -6.55 18.03 8.04
CA LEU A 222 -6.89 18.31 6.66
C LEU A 222 -8.22 19.06 6.53
N THR A 223 -8.20 20.06 5.67
CA THR A 223 -9.35 20.88 5.31
C THR A 223 -9.55 20.92 3.79
N GLN A 224 -10.57 21.62 3.36
CA GLN A 224 -10.77 21.88 1.94
C GLN A 224 -9.64 22.70 1.29
N ASP A 225 -8.83 23.41 2.07
CA ASP A 225 -7.70 24.20 1.54
C ASP A 225 -6.41 23.39 1.46
N SER A 226 -6.41 22.16 1.95
CA SER A 226 -5.26 21.28 1.91
C SER A 226 -4.94 20.84 0.48
N VAL A 227 -3.64 20.81 0.16
CA VAL A 227 -3.09 20.36 -1.11
C VAL A 227 -2.16 19.19 -0.84
N TYR A 228 -2.62 17.98 -1.15
CA TYR A 228 -1.85 16.75 -0.97
C TYR A 228 -1.03 16.43 -2.21
N LEU A 229 0.29 16.35 -2.07
CA LEU A 229 1.19 15.93 -3.15
C LEU A 229 1.41 14.41 -3.07
N ALA A 230 0.88 13.68 -4.04
CA ALA A 230 0.99 12.23 -4.14
C ALA A 230 2.31 11.85 -4.84
N THR A 231 3.33 11.53 -4.06
CA THR A 231 4.68 11.14 -4.56
C THR A 231 4.87 9.63 -4.61
N LEU A 232 4.09 8.88 -3.83
CA LEU A 232 4.07 7.42 -3.82
C LEU A 232 2.95 6.89 -4.72
N PRO A 233 3.02 5.64 -5.20
CA PRO A 233 1.96 5.04 -6.01
C PRO A 233 0.61 5.05 -5.30
N VAL A 234 -0.37 5.76 -5.85
CA VAL A 234 -1.70 5.99 -5.23
C VAL A 234 -2.50 4.70 -4.99
N ALA A 235 -2.17 3.62 -5.68
CA ALA A 235 -2.75 2.30 -5.45
C ALA A 235 -2.27 1.63 -4.14
N HIS A 236 -1.17 2.11 -3.55
CA HIS A 236 -0.69 1.61 -2.26
C HIS A 236 -1.52 2.18 -1.11
N ASN A 237 -1.83 1.35 -0.10
CA ASN A 237 -2.71 1.75 1.01
C ASN A 237 -2.27 3.04 1.72
N TYR A 238 -0.98 3.26 1.92
CA TYR A 238 -0.46 4.41 2.64
C TYR A 238 -0.80 5.74 1.95
N PRO A 239 -0.41 6.01 0.68
CA PRO A 239 -0.81 7.24 0.00
C PRO A 239 -2.29 7.27 -0.40
N LEU A 240 -3.01 6.14 -0.32
CA LEU A 240 -4.43 6.09 -0.63
C LEU A 240 -5.30 6.69 0.48
N SER A 241 -4.98 6.38 1.78
CA SER A 241 -5.89 6.63 2.89
C SER A 241 -5.30 7.13 4.21
N SER A 242 -4.01 7.54 4.28
CA SER A 242 -3.42 7.90 5.57
C SER A 242 -2.84 9.33 5.64
N PRO A 243 -3.64 10.40 5.51
CA PRO A 243 -5.00 10.50 5.00
C PRO A 243 -5.07 10.27 3.49
N GLY A 244 -3.95 10.48 2.79
CA GLY A 244 -3.75 10.16 1.39
C GLY A 244 -4.68 10.90 0.43
N VAL A 245 -4.73 10.38 -0.80
CA VAL A 245 -5.51 11.00 -1.87
C VAL A 245 -7.02 10.92 -1.62
N LEU A 246 -7.52 9.79 -1.08
CA LEU A 246 -8.96 9.66 -0.80
C LEU A 246 -9.38 10.51 0.40
N GLY A 247 -8.56 10.61 1.46
CA GLY A 247 -8.83 11.50 2.59
C GLY A 247 -8.85 12.96 2.16
N THR A 248 -7.93 13.36 1.29
CA THR A 248 -7.92 14.73 0.74
C THR A 248 -9.19 15.03 -0.07
N LEU A 249 -9.63 14.11 -0.94
CA LEU A 249 -10.89 14.28 -1.67
C LEU A 249 -12.11 14.28 -0.72
N TYR A 250 -12.08 13.47 0.33
CA TYR A 250 -13.10 13.49 1.37
C TYR A 250 -13.19 14.86 2.08
N ALA A 251 -12.05 15.47 2.40
CA ALA A 251 -12.00 16.81 3.00
C ALA A 251 -12.41 17.94 2.03
N GLY A 252 -12.52 17.64 0.74
CA GLY A 252 -12.74 18.66 -0.31
C GLY A 252 -11.48 19.41 -0.70
N GLY A 253 -10.30 18.89 -0.38
CA GLY A 253 -8.99 19.41 -0.76
C GLY A 253 -8.61 19.10 -2.20
N ARG A 254 -7.36 19.38 -2.55
CA ARG A 254 -6.81 19.16 -3.89
C ARG A 254 -5.67 18.14 -3.86
N VAL A 255 -5.70 17.18 -4.77
CA VAL A 255 -4.62 16.20 -4.97
C VAL A 255 -3.75 16.64 -6.14
N VAL A 256 -2.44 16.70 -5.94
CA VAL A 256 -1.44 16.91 -6.99
C VAL A 256 -0.72 15.59 -7.23
N LEU A 257 -0.74 15.09 -8.46
CA LEU A 257 -0.14 13.82 -8.83
C LEU A 257 1.28 14.04 -9.35
N ALA A 258 2.27 13.56 -8.60
CA ALA A 258 3.66 13.60 -9.04
C ALA A 258 3.99 12.34 -9.88
N PRO A 259 4.73 12.50 -10.98
CA PRO A 259 5.19 11.37 -11.78
C PRO A 259 6.31 10.56 -11.09
N GLY A 260 6.87 11.06 -10.00
CA GLY A 260 7.93 10.42 -9.24
C GLY A 260 8.19 11.13 -7.93
N SER A 261 9.13 10.61 -7.15
CA SER A 261 9.46 11.11 -5.79
C SER A 261 10.80 11.80 -5.69
N SER A 262 11.57 11.97 -6.80
CA SER A 262 12.87 12.64 -6.76
C SER A 262 12.74 14.12 -6.43
N PRO A 263 13.70 14.74 -5.72
CA PRO A 263 13.70 16.17 -5.44
C PRO A 263 13.55 17.05 -6.70
N ASP A 264 14.11 16.63 -7.83
CA ASP A 264 14.02 17.37 -9.10
C ASP A 264 12.60 17.45 -9.66
N VAL A 265 11.75 16.50 -9.30
CA VAL A 265 10.33 16.47 -9.68
C VAL A 265 9.48 17.16 -8.62
N VAL A 266 9.72 16.83 -7.35
CA VAL A 266 8.80 17.13 -6.26
C VAL A 266 8.94 18.56 -5.74
N PHE A 267 10.17 19.07 -5.60
CA PHE A 267 10.37 20.40 -5.02
C PHE A 267 9.80 21.51 -5.92
N PRO A 268 10.01 21.49 -7.26
CA PRO A 268 9.30 22.40 -8.16
C PRO A 268 7.77 22.26 -8.10
N LEU A 269 7.24 21.05 -7.88
CA LEU A 269 5.80 20.86 -7.73
C LEU A 269 5.27 21.41 -6.41
N ILE A 270 6.02 21.30 -5.31
CA ILE A 270 5.65 21.93 -4.03
C ILE A 270 5.54 23.45 -4.21
N GLU A 271 6.55 24.06 -4.84
CA GLU A 271 6.56 25.50 -5.11
C GLU A 271 5.41 25.93 -6.03
N LYS A 272 5.30 25.27 -7.20
CA LYS A 272 4.29 25.62 -8.23
C LYS A 272 2.87 25.43 -7.71
N GLU A 273 2.60 24.29 -7.11
CA GLU A 273 1.25 23.88 -6.73
C GLU A 273 0.91 24.23 -5.28
N ARG A 274 1.85 24.83 -4.53
CA ARG A 274 1.66 25.20 -3.13
C ARG A 274 1.18 24.03 -2.28
N ALA A 275 1.84 22.86 -2.44
CA ALA A 275 1.50 21.66 -1.68
C ALA A 275 1.68 21.89 -0.18
N THR A 276 0.69 21.46 0.63
CA THR A 276 0.69 21.65 2.08
C THR A 276 1.07 20.38 2.83
N ILE A 277 0.80 19.22 2.27
CA ILE A 277 1.10 17.92 2.89
C ILE A 277 1.55 16.90 1.84
N THR A 278 2.48 16.05 2.23
CA THR A 278 2.88 14.88 1.43
C THR A 278 3.31 13.73 2.31
N ALA A 279 3.31 12.52 1.76
CA ALA A 279 3.73 11.31 2.43
C ALA A 279 4.85 10.60 1.67
N VAL A 280 5.88 10.19 2.40
CA VAL A 280 7.04 9.48 1.86
C VAL A 280 7.44 8.30 2.75
N VAL A 281 8.30 7.43 2.21
CA VAL A 281 9.01 6.40 3.00
C VAL A 281 10.39 6.92 3.43
N PRO A 282 11.00 6.35 4.49
CA PRO A 282 12.28 6.82 5.02
C PRO A 282 13.39 7.05 3.99
N PRO A 283 13.63 6.16 3.00
CA PRO A 283 14.66 6.41 1.99
C PRO A 283 14.44 7.68 1.16
N ILE A 284 13.18 7.96 0.81
CA ILE A 284 12.83 9.18 0.05
C ILE A 284 13.04 10.41 0.93
N ALA A 285 12.60 10.35 2.20
CA ALA A 285 12.83 11.44 3.16
C ALA A 285 14.32 11.78 3.30
N LEU A 286 15.19 10.76 3.40
CA LEU A 286 16.65 10.96 3.47
C LEU A 286 17.20 11.66 2.22
N ILE A 287 16.77 11.24 1.03
CA ILE A 287 17.16 11.89 -0.23
C ILE A 287 16.74 13.37 -0.24
N TRP A 288 15.52 13.67 0.23
CA TRP A 288 15.04 15.06 0.30
C TRP A 288 15.84 15.90 1.29
N LEU A 289 16.16 15.34 2.47
CA LEU A 289 16.98 16.00 3.48
C LEU A 289 18.40 16.31 2.99
N GLU A 290 18.96 15.46 2.14
CA GLU A 290 20.27 15.71 1.54
C GLU A 290 20.20 16.74 0.38
N ALA A 291 19.13 16.72 -0.40
CA ALA A 291 18.99 17.58 -1.57
C ALA A 291 18.61 19.03 -1.21
N ALA A 292 17.71 19.23 -0.23
CA ALA A 292 17.11 20.54 0.07
C ALA A 292 18.12 21.66 0.33
N PRO A 293 19.24 21.47 1.09
CA PRO A 293 20.24 22.53 1.30
C PRO A 293 20.94 23.02 0.03
N HIS A 294 20.87 22.28 -1.07
CA HIS A 294 21.53 22.58 -2.34
C HIS A 294 20.57 23.09 -3.43
N ARG A 295 19.33 23.39 -3.06
CA ARG A 295 18.26 23.81 -3.98
C ARG A 295 17.67 25.13 -3.55
N SER A 296 17.05 25.81 -4.53
CA SER A 296 16.43 27.13 -4.33
C SER A 296 14.91 27.13 -4.43
N ASP A 297 14.29 25.94 -4.57
CA ASP A 297 12.83 25.82 -4.66
C ASP A 297 12.18 26.30 -3.35
N ASP A 298 11.05 26.99 -3.46
CA ASP A 298 10.30 27.47 -2.30
C ASP A 298 9.42 26.34 -1.72
N LEU A 299 9.89 25.76 -0.60
CA LEU A 299 9.16 24.72 0.13
C LEU A 299 8.25 25.27 1.24
N SER A 300 8.10 26.59 1.37
CA SER A 300 7.40 27.24 2.50
C SER A 300 5.92 26.91 2.61
N SER A 301 5.29 26.39 1.54
CA SER A 301 3.90 25.93 1.58
C SER A 301 3.73 24.56 2.23
N LEU A 302 4.81 23.76 2.29
CA LEU A 302 4.75 22.43 2.88
C LEU A 302 4.67 22.55 4.41
N GLU A 303 3.53 22.21 4.97
CA GLU A 303 3.25 22.27 6.41
C GLU A 303 3.59 20.96 7.10
N VAL A 304 3.31 19.82 6.45
CA VAL A 304 3.47 18.48 7.02
C VAL A 304 4.16 17.52 6.05
N LEU A 305 5.23 16.92 6.53
CA LEU A 305 5.84 15.73 5.90
C LEU A 305 5.49 14.50 6.72
N GLN A 306 4.70 13.61 6.14
CA GLN A 306 4.45 12.29 6.73
C GLN A 306 5.55 11.32 6.32
N VAL A 307 6.07 10.56 7.30
CA VAL A 307 7.02 9.47 7.04
C VAL A 307 6.50 8.18 7.65
N GLY A 308 6.33 7.17 6.81
CA GLY A 308 5.75 5.88 7.21
C GLY A 308 6.23 4.71 6.35
N GLY A 309 5.66 3.53 6.58
CA GLY A 309 6.01 2.30 5.86
C GLY A 309 7.23 1.55 6.41
N ALA A 310 8.12 2.24 7.12
CA ALA A 310 9.24 1.69 7.88
C ALA A 310 9.60 2.62 9.03
N LYS A 311 10.42 2.14 9.98
CA LYS A 311 10.90 2.97 11.10
C LYS A 311 11.84 4.07 10.58
N PHE A 312 11.51 5.31 10.91
CA PHE A 312 12.35 6.47 10.58
C PHE A 312 13.34 6.71 11.71
N SER A 313 14.63 6.85 11.40
CA SER A 313 15.66 7.01 12.42
C SER A 313 15.50 8.34 13.16
N ALA A 314 15.77 8.35 14.46
CA ALA A 314 15.68 9.55 15.29
C ALA A 314 16.60 10.68 14.77
N GLU A 315 17.78 10.33 14.24
CA GLU A 315 18.72 11.32 13.69
C GLU A 315 18.20 11.97 12.40
N ALA A 316 17.52 11.21 11.55
CA ALA A 316 16.85 11.77 10.36
C ALA A 316 15.61 12.60 10.75
N ALA A 317 14.82 12.12 11.71
CA ALA A 317 13.63 12.79 12.20
C ALA A 317 13.93 14.20 12.74
N LYS A 318 15.02 14.37 13.50
CA LYS A 318 15.50 15.68 14.01
C LYS A 318 15.82 16.69 12.90
N ARG A 319 16.17 16.21 11.71
CA ARG A 319 16.59 17.05 10.57
C ARG A 319 15.42 17.62 9.78
N VAL A 320 14.20 17.07 9.89
CA VAL A 320 13.07 17.46 9.03
C VAL A 320 12.74 18.93 9.17
N MET A 321 12.40 19.40 10.37
CA MET A 321 12.04 20.79 10.60
C MET A 321 13.16 21.78 10.23
N PRO A 322 14.42 21.61 10.69
CA PRO A 322 15.50 22.53 10.33
C PRO A 322 15.83 22.58 8.84
N THR A 323 15.60 21.49 8.09
CA THR A 323 16.01 21.36 6.69
C THR A 323 14.89 21.68 5.70
N LEU A 324 13.67 21.22 5.97
CA LEU A 324 12.51 21.34 5.06
C LEU A 324 11.51 22.42 5.51
N GLY A 325 11.63 22.93 6.75
CA GLY A 325 10.74 23.95 7.30
C GLY A 325 9.34 23.48 7.66
N CYS A 326 9.06 22.16 7.59
CA CYS A 326 7.74 21.58 7.85
C CYS A 326 7.73 20.68 9.08
N LYS A 327 6.54 20.43 9.64
CA LYS A 327 6.36 19.46 10.73
C LYS A 327 6.54 18.02 10.21
N LEU A 328 7.22 17.20 11.01
CA LEU A 328 7.25 15.75 10.80
C LEU A 328 6.03 15.11 11.46
N GLN A 329 5.33 14.24 10.75
CA GLN A 329 4.34 13.32 11.31
C GLN A 329 4.75 11.88 11.00
N GLN A 330 5.13 11.11 12.01
CA GLN A 330 5.41 9.69 11.82
C GLN A 330 4.11 8.91 11.72
N VAL A 331 4.07 7.94 10.79
CA VAL A 331 2.89 7.12 10.51
C VAL A 331 3.28 5.65 10.58
N PHE A 332 2.62 4.90 11.46
CA PHE A 332 2.73 3.45 11.55
C PHE A 332 1.35 2.83 11.36
N GLY A 333 1.18 2.09 10.29
CA GLY A 333 -0.10 1.47 9.96
C GLY A 333 0.06 0.28 9.02
N MET A 334 -1.05 -0.36 8.75
CA MET A 334 -1.12 -1.52 7.88
C MET A 334 -2.41 -1.52 7.07
N ALA A 335 -2.42 -2.19 5.93
CA ALA A 335 -3.59 -2.25 5.06
C ALA A 335 -4.77 -3.02 5.70
N GLU A 336 -4.47 -3.87 6.66
CA GLU A 336 -5.43 -4.63 7.44
C GLU A 336 -6.21 -3.80 8.47
N GLY A 337 -5.71 -2.61 8.81
CA GLY A 337 -6.41 -1.74 9.78
C GLY A 337 -5.52 -0.72 10.46
N LEU A 338 -5.32 -0.83 11.75
CA LEU A 338 -4.64 0.10 12.65
C LEU A 338 -3.70 1.12 11.97
N VAL A 339 -3.95 2.40 12.20
CA VAL A 339 -3.02 3.48 11.84
C VAL A 339 -2.72 4.33 13.07
N ASN A 340 -1.45 4.51 13.33
CA ASN A 340 -0.93 5.36 14.40
C ASN A 340 -0.26 6.58 13.78
N TYR A 341 -0.43 7.72 14.41
CA TYR A 341 0.21 8.97 14.05
C TYR A 341 0.83 9.62 15.27
N THR A 342 2.00 10.23 15.12
CA THR A 342 2.35 11.33 16.01
C THR A 342 1.40 12.50 15.73
N ARG A 343 0.98 13.23 16.77
CA ARG A 343 0.12 14.41 16.58
C ARG A 343 0.98 15.62 16.22
N LEU A 344 0.41 16.58 15.51
CA LEU A 344 1.13 17.78 15.05
C LEU A 344 1.55 18.72 16.19
N ASP A 345 0.95 18.54 17.37
CA ASP A 345 1.23 19.25 18.62
C ASP A 345 1.94 18.38 19.68
N ASP A 346 2.29 17.13 19.35
CA ASP A 346 3.06 16.28 20.27
C ASP A 346 4.45 16.90 20.55
N PRO A 347 5.01 16.71 21.76
CA PRO A 347 6.36 17.13 22.07
C PRO A 347 7.40 16.48 21.14
N GLU A 348 8.47 17.22 20.86
CA GLU A 348 9.52 16.79 19.93
C GLU A 348 10.06 15.36 20.21
N HIS A 349 10.24 15.03 21.50
CA HIS A 349 10.72 13.70 21.86
C HIS A 349 9.73 12.56 21.47
N VAL A 350 8.43 12.82 21.49
CA VAL A 350 7.40 11.87 21.02
C VAL A 350 7.48 11.72 19.50
N ILE A 351 7.54 12.85 18.79
CA ILE A 351 7.63 12.86 17.31
C ILE A 351 8.89 12.12 16.82
N ILE A 352 10.03 12.30 17.53
CA ILE A 352 11.30 11.73 17.10
C ILE A 352 11.41 10.22 17.45
N HIS A 353 10.92 9.81 18.62
CA HIS A 353 11.24 8.49 19.18
C HIS A 353 10.08 7.49 19.17
N THR A 354 8.89 7.89 18.73
CA THR A 354 7.73 7.01 18.67
C THR A 354 7.07 7.04 17.28
N GLN A 355 6.17 6.12 17.04
CA GLN A 355 5.29 6.12 15.88
C GLN A 355 3.87 6.63 16.25
N GLY A 356 3.79 7.40 17.34
CA GLY A 356 2.56 7.99 17.83
C GLY A 356 1.59 6.98 18.45
N ARG A 357 0.32 7.30 18.42
CA ARG A 357 -0.77 6.53 19.01
C ARG A 357 -1.89 6.29 18.01
N PRO A 358 -2.78 5.31 18.24
CA PRO A 358 -3.92 5.04 17.37
C PRO A 358 -4.69 6.30 16.99
N MET A 359 -5.15 6.37 15.74
CA MET A 359 -5.92 7.53 15.29
C MET A 359 -7.32 7.57 15.88
N SER A 360 -7.87 6.42 16.24
CA SER A 360 -9.23 6.27 16.74
C SER A 360 -9.22 5.87 18.21
N GLU A 361 -10.11 6.49 18.99
CA GLU A 361 -10.44 6.10 20.36
C GLU A 361 -11.16 4.74 20.46
N TYR A 362 -11.62 4.23 19.33
CA TYR A 362 -12.25 2.90 19.20
C TYR A 362 -11.28 1.81 18.76
N ASP A 363 -10.02 2.14 18.55
CA ASP A 363 -8.97 1.16 18.30
C ASP A 363 -8.60 0.47 19.62
N GLU A 364 -8.72 -0.83 19.64
CA GLU A 364 -8.28 -1.68 20.74
C GLU A 364 -6.90 -2.22 20.39
N VAL A 365 -5.91 -1.89 21.20
CA VAL A 365 -4.50 -2.27 21.02
C VAL A 365 -4.07 -3.09 22.24
N LEU A 366 -3.54 -4.28 21.99
CA LEU A 366 -2.94 -5.14 23.00
C LEU A 366 -1.49 -5.44 22.60
N VAL A 367 -0.60 -5.40 23.58
CA VAL A 367 0.76 -5.92 23.44
C VAL A 367 0.87 -7.15 24.35
N VAL A 368 1.21 -8.30 23.77
CA VAL A 368 1.17 -9.59 24.44
C VAL A 368 2.49 -10.34 24.32
N ASP A 369 2.73 -11.28 25.24
CA ASP A 369 3.84 -12.24 25.18
C ASP A 369 3.53 -13.41 24.21
N ASP A 370 4.43 -14.41 24.17
CA ASP A 370 4.28 -15.59 23.31
C ASP A 370 3.10 -16.51 23.71
N GLU A 371 2.56 -16.35 24.93
CA GLU A 371 1.38 -17.04 25.44
C GLU A 371 0.10 -16.21 25.35
N ASP A 372 0.09 -15.12 24.57
CA ASP A 372 -1.03 -14.18 24.40
C ASP A 372 -1.45 -13.44 25.69
N LYS A 373 -0.57 -13.34 26.69
CA LYS A 373 -0.85 -12.58 27.90
C LYS A 373 -0.40 -11.13 27.76
N PRO A 374 -1.23 -10.15 28.15
CA PRO A 374 -0.84 -8.75 28.10
C PRO A 374 0.43 -8.48 28.89
N VAL A 375 1.35 -7.72 28.27
CA VAL A 375 2.58 -7.25 28.94
C VAL A 375 2.40 -5.80 29.43
N PRO A 376 3.14 -5.39 30.48
CA PRO A 376 3.12 -4.00 30.96
C PRO A 376 3.65 -3.02 29.89
N ASN A 377 3.26 -1.74 30.01
CA ASN A 377 3.90 -0.68 29.23
C ASN A 377 5.43 -0.73 29.40
N GLU A 378 6.17 -0.26 28.40
CA GLU A 378 7.64 -0.32 28.28
C GLU A 378 8.22 -1.73 28.08
N VAL A 379 7.40 -2.78 28.06
CA VAL A 379 7.82 -4.13 27.72
C VAL A 379 7.43 -4.42 26.28
N ALA A 380 8.38 -4.94 25.49
CA ALA A 380 8.14 -5.31 24.10
C ALA A 380 7.33 -6.62 24.02
N GLY A 381 6.42 -6.70 23.06
CA GLY A 381 5.61 -7.88 22.80
C GLY A 381 4.92 -7.82 21.44
N HIS A 382 4.12 -8.84 21.15
CA HIS A 382 3.38 -8.95 19.89
C HIS A 382 2.19 -7.97 19.88
N LEU A 383 2.07 -7.20 18.80
CA LEU A 383 0.98 -6.26 18.61
C LEU A 383 -0.26 -6.98 18.08
N LEU A 384 -1.35 -6.88 18.83
CA LEU A 384 -2.69 -7.27 18.43
C LEU A 384 -3.58 -6.03 18.34
N THR A 385 -4.47 -5.99 17.35
CA THR A 385 -5.38 -4.85 17.18
C THR A 385 -6.78 -5.28 16.73
N ARG A 386 -7.77 -4.50 17.13
CA ARG A 386 -9.16 -4.63 16.73
C ARG A 386 -9.80 -3.24 16.71
N GLY A 387 -10.64 -2.94 15.72
CA GLY A 387 -11.25 -1.61 15.64
C GLY A 387 -12.23 -1.48 14.49
N PRO A 388 -12.82 -0.28 14.32
CA PRO A 388 -13.86 -0.03 13.32
C PRO A 388 -13.37 -0.10 11.87
N TYR A 389 -12.06 -0.12 11.65
CA TYR A 389 -11.44 -0.25 10.33
C TYR A 389 -10.35 -1.35 10.28
N THR A 390 -10.29 -2.21 11.29
CA THR A 390 -9.47 -3.43 11.28
C THR A 390 -10.30 -4.58 10.71
N ILE A 391 -9.84 -5.20 9.61
CA ILE A 391 -10.55 -6.28 8.94
C ILE A 391 -10.80 -7.48 9.87
N ARG A 392 -11.76 -8.32 9.50
CA ARG A 392 -12.12 -9.55 10.24
C ARG A 392 -11.66 -10.82 9.53
N GLY A 393 -11.03 -10.68 8.38
CA GLY A 393 -10.44 -11.77 7.64
C GLY A 393 -10.01 -11.37 6.24
N TYR A 394 -9.09 -12.14 5.68
CA TYR A 394 -8.67 -12.05 4.28
C TYR A 394 -9.65 -12.77 3.37
N TYR A 395 -9.74 -12.33 2.14
CA TYR A 395 -10.57 -12.94 1.11
C TYR A 395 -10.05 -14.34 0.73
N LYS A 396 -10.92 -15.35 0.72
CA LYS A 396 -10.62 -16.76 0.37
C LYS A 396 -9.39 -17.34 1.09
N ALA A 397 -9.18 -17.04 2.36
CA ALA A 397 -7.98 -17.42 3.11
C ALA A 397 -8.28 -18.03 4.49
N ASP A 398 -9.22 -18.98 4.58
CA ASP A 398 -9.75 -19.52 5.84
C ASP A 398 -8.67 -20.06 6.78
N GLU A 399 -7.72 -20.84 6.28
CA GLU A 399 -6.63 -21.39 7.10
C GLU A 399 -5.67 -20.30 7.60
N GLN A 400 -5.48 -19.25 6.82
CA GLN A 400 -4.69 -18.10 7.24
C GLN A 400 -5.46 -17.25 8.24
N ASN A 401 -6.76 -17.10 8.05
CA ASN A 401 -7.63 -16.33 8.95
C ASN A 401 -7.63 -16.93 10.36
N LYS A 402 -7.66 -18.27 10.50
CA LYS A 402 -7.54 -18.97 11.79
C LYS A 402 -6.26 -18.64 12.55
N LYS A 403 -5.17 -18.32 11.83
CA LYS A 403 -3.86 -17.98 12.41
C LYS A 403 -3.71 -16.48 12.65
N ALA A 404 -4.27 -15.66 11.75
CA ALA A 404 -4.11 -14.22 11.76
C ALA A 404 -5.05 -13.51 12.74
N PHE A 405 -6.11 -14.17 13.18
CA PHE A 405 -7.08 -13.59 14.11
C PHE A 405 -7.25 -14.45 15.35
N THR A 406 -7.42 -13.80 16.50
CA THR A 406 -7.79 -14.47 17.75
C THR A 406 -9.28 -14.84 17.75
N PRO A 407 -9.74 -15.76 18.62
CA PRO A 407 -11.15 -16.13 18.72
C PRO A 407 -12.09 -14.95 19.00
N ASP A 408 -11.62 -13.95 19.74
CA ASP A 408 -12.35 -12.71 20.06
C ASP A 408 -12.14 -11.59 19.01
N GLY A 409 -11.47 -11.90 17.90
CA GLY A 409 -11.39 -11.07 16.69
C GLY A 409 -10.29 -10.01 16.67
N PHE A 410 -9.26 -10.12 17.49
CA PHE A 410 -8.05 -9.32 17.32
C PHE A 410 -7.22 -9.82 16.14
N TYR A 411 -6.72 -8.90 15.35
CA TYR A 411 -5.76 -9.18 14.29
C TYR A 411 -4.33 -9.22 14.86
N ARG A 412 -3.60 -10.28 14.55
CA ARG A 412 -2.17 -10.45 14.87
C ARG A 412 -1.34 -9.78 13.79
N THR A 413 -0.78 -8.63 14.09
CA THR A 413 -0.08 -7.82 13.08
C THR A 413 1.24 -8.43 12.63
N GLY A 414 1.87 -9.24 13.47
CA GLY A 414 3.21 -9.76 13.31
C GLY A 414 4.31 -8.73 13.58
N ASP A 415 3.95 -7.56 14.12
CA ASP A 415 4.91 -6.56 14.58
C ASP A 415 5.18 -6.73 16.08
N ILE A 416 6.43 -6.51 16.46
CA ILE A 416 6.86 -6.41 17.86
C ILE A 416 6.94 -4.93 18.23
N VAL A 417 6.19 -4.55 19.24
CA VAL A 417 6.12 -3.16 19.70
C VAL A 417 6.19 -3.09 21.23
N ARG A 418 6.47 -1.92 21.75
CA ARG A 418 6.17 -1.56 23.13
C ARG A 418 5.33 -0.29 23.17
N LEU A 419 4.50 -0.16 24.18
CA LEU A 419 3.77 1.07 24.46
C LEU A 419 4.56 1.90 25.47
N THR A 420 4.71 3.19 25.23
CA THR A 420 5.23 4.10 26.24
C THR A 420 4.22 4.27 27.38
N LYS A 421 4.62 4.90 28.49
CA LYS A 421 3.72 5.19 29.61
C LYS A 421 2.50 6.03 29.17
N GLU A 422 2.68 6.87 28.18
CA GLU A 422 1.65 7.74 27.59
C GLU A 422 0.84 7.04 26.50
N GLY A 423 1.12 5.76 26.21
CA GLY A 423 0.39 4.96 25.23
C GLY A 423 0.84 5.17 23.76
N ASN A 424 2.00 5.79 23.54
CA ASN A 424 2.56 5.85 22.19
C ASN A 424 3.23 4.52 21.80
N VAL A 425 3.09 4.13 20.55
CA VAL A 425 3.68 2.92 19.99
C VAL A 425 5.14 3.18 19.60
N VAL A 426 6.01 2.28 20.02
CA VAL A 426 7.39 2.21 19.53
C VAL A 426 7.58 0.86 18.84
N VAL A 427 7.81 0.89 17.54
CA VAL A 427 8.05 -0.33 16.75
C VAL A 427 9.48 -0.82 17.00
N GLU A 428 9.61 -2.08 17.45
CA GLU A 428 10.89 -2.72 17.72
C GLU A 428 11.33 -3.66 16.59
N GLY A 429 10.38 -4.22 15.82
CA GLY A 429 10.69 -5.08 14.68
C GLY A 429 9.50 -5.90 14.18
N ARG A 430 9.80 -6.98 13.46
CA ARG A 430 8.80 -7.95 12.99
C ARG A 430 9.08 -9.36 13.51
N ASP A 431 8.00 -10.04 13.83
CA ASP A 431 8.02 -11.43 14.28
C ASP A 431 8.48 -12.40 13.17
N LYS A 432 8.23 -12.07 11.92
CA LYS A 432 8.53 -12.92 10.77
C LYS A 432 9.53 -12.29 9.82
N ASP A 433 10.23 -13.20 9.10
CA ASP A 433 11.28 -12.90 8.12
C ASP A 433 10.81 -12.16 6.86
N GLN A 434 9.90 -11.22 7.01
CA GLN A 434 9.54 -10.32 5.93
C GLN A 434 10.60 -9.22 5.84
N ILE A 435 11.18 -9.08 4.66
CA ILE A 435 12.19 -8.05 4.41
C ILE A 435 11.49 -6.76 4.02
N ASN A 436 11.71 -5.71 4.79
CA ASN A 436 11.14 -4.40 4.52
C ASN A 436 12.16 -3.52 3.79
N ARG A 437 12.22 -3.71 2.47
CA ARG A 437 13.19 -3.04 1.61
C ARG A 437 12.68 -1.68 1.16
N GLY A 438 13.02 -0.63 1.89
CA GLY A 438 12.64 0.74 1.53
C GLY A 438 11.14 0.99 1.45
N GLY A 439 10.35 0.31 2.29
CA GLY A 439 8.89 0.38 2.28
C GLY A 439 8.23 -0.71 1.41
N GLU A 440 8.98 -1.33 0.49
CA GLU A 440 8.50 -2.49 -0.26
C GLU A 440 8.73 -3.76 0.55
N LYS A 441 7.67 -4.53 0.73
CA LYS A 441 7.69 -5.77 1.50
C LYS A 441 8.03 -6.95 0.59
N VAL A 442 9.18 -7.58 0.85
CA VAL A 442 9.65 -8.74 0.09
C VAL A 442 9.42 -10.00 0.92
N ALA A 443 8.60 -10.90 0.40
CA ALA A 443 8.42 -12.21 0.97
C ALA A 443 9.62 -13.09 0.60
N ALA A 444 10.42 -13.46 1.58
CA ALA A 444 11.60 -14.29 1.37
C ALA A 444 11.25 -15.60 0.65
N GLU A 445 10.20 -16.28 1.10
CA GLU A 445 9.76 -17.58 0.59
C GLU A 445 9.36 -17.55 -0.89
N GLU A 446 8.74 -16.47 -1.37
CA GLU A 446 8.41 -16.30 -2.79
C GLU A 446 9.68 -16.32 -3.65
N VAL A 447 10.69 -15.55 -3.26
CA VAL A 447 11.95 -15.45 -3.99
C VAL A 447 12.73 -16.77 -3.90
N GLU A 448 12.74 -17.42 -2.73
CA GLU A 448 13.32 -18.74 -2.51
C GLU A 448 12.72 -19.77 -3.49
N ASN A 449 11.39 -19.82 -3.61
CA ASN A 449 10.69 -20.71 -4.53
C ASN A 449 11.05 -20.47 -6.00
N HIS A 450 11.21 -19.21 -6.39
CA HIS A 450 11.67 -18.88 -7.74
C HIS A 450 13.13 -19.27 -7.98
N LEU A 451 14.01 -19.14 -6.99
CA LEU A 451 15.41 -19.58 -7.07
C LEU A 451 15.50 -21.10 -7.20
N LEU A 452 14.70 -21.86 -6.44
CA LEU A 452 14.65 -23.33 -6.50
C LEU A 452 14.25 -23.88 -7.87
N ALA A 453 13.60 -23.08 -8.71
CA ALA A 453 13.28 -23.45 -10.08
C ALA A 453 14.50 -23.39 -11.03
N HIS A 454 15.64 -22.85 -10.59
CA HIS A 454 16.87 -22.84 -11.38
C HIS A 454 17.56 -24.21 -11.36
N ALA A 455 18.02 -24.68 -12.52
CA ALA A 455 18.58 -26.04 -12.68
C ALA A 455 19.79 -26.34 -11.76
N ASP A 456 20.58 -25.31 -11.46
CA ASP A 456 21.82 -25.43 -10.67
C ASP A 456 21.63 -25.14 -9.17
N ILE A 457 20.42 -24.81 -8.71
CA ILE A 457 20.14 -24.54 -7.30
C ILE A 457 19.47 -25.76 -6.65
N HIS A 458 20.08 -26.22 -5.55
CA HIS A 458 19.55 -27.29 -4.71
C HIS A 458 18.62 -26.75 -3.65
N ASP A 459 19.04 -25.66 -2.98
CA ASP A 459 18.25 -25.02 -1.92
C ASP A 459 18.53 -23.52 -1.85
N ALA A 460 17.57 -22.75 -1.31
CA ALA A 460 17.65 -21.30 -1.22
C ALA A 460 17.03 -20.81 0.07
N ALA A 461 17.68 -19.85 0.74
CA ALA A 461 17.14 -19.15 1.90
C ALA A 461 17.45 -17.65 1.79
N MET A 462 16.43 -16.80 1.94
CA MET A 462 16.59 -15.36 1.87
C MET A 462 16.33 -14.72 3.23
N VAL A 463 17.19 -13.77 3.58
CA VAL A 463 17.13 -13.03 4.84
C VAL A 463 17.31 -11.54 4.62
N SER A 464 16.85 -10.75 5.60
CA SER A 464 17.17 -9.32 5.65
C SER A 464 18.61 -9.11 6.15
N MET A 465 19.22 -8.04 5.68
CA MET A 465 20.43 -7.46 6.25
C MET A 465 20.23 -5.95 6.46
N PRO A 466 20.76 -5.36 7.53
CA PRO A 466 20.60 -3.93 7.79
C PRO A 466 21.17 -3.07 6.66
N ASP A 467 20.46 -2.00 6.32
CA ASP A 467 20.93 -1.01 5.35
C ASP A 467 20.58 0.41 5.85
N PRO A 468 21.54 1.35 5.86
CA PRO A 468 21.31 2.69 6.39
C PRO A 468 20.31 3.53 5.57
N PHE A 469 20.07 3.18 4.30
CA PHE A 469 19.17 3.93 3.40
C PHE A 469 17.80 3.26 3.26
N LEU A 470 17.78 1.95 3.07
CA LEU A 470 16.55 1.20 2.82
C LEU A 470 15.93 0.62 4.10
N GLY A 471 16.59 0.78 5.25
CA GLY A 471 16.25 0.07 6.47
C GLY A 471 16.72 -1.37 6.41
N GLU A 472 16.28 -2.11 5.41
CA GLU A 472 16.71 -3.47 5.13
C GLU A 472 17.03 -3.67 3.64
N ARG A 473 17.99 -4.55 3.37
CA ARG A 473 18.26 -5.18 2.07
C ARG A 473 18.06 -6.68 2.15
N SER A 474 17.96 -7.31 0.98
CA SER A 474 17.79 -8.75 0.88
C SER A 474 19.10 -9.44 0.49
N CYS A 475 19.41 -10.54 1.21
CA CYS A 475 20.48 -11.45 0.89
C CYS A 475 19.92 -12.86 0.71
N ALA A 476 20.08 -13.44 -0.48
CA ALA A 476 19.76 -14.83 -0.74
C ALA A 476 21.02 -15.69 -0.61
N PHE A 477 20.96 -16.67 0.28
CA PHE A 477 21.93 -17.76 0.34
C PHE A 477 21.43 -18.92 -0.48
N VAL A 478 22.28 -19.47 -1.33
CA VAL A 478 21.91 -20.56 -2.24
C VAL A 478 22.90 -21.74 -2.14
N ILE A 479 22.38 -22.95 -2.21
CA ILE A 479 23.15 -24.18 -2.25
C ILE A 479 23.13 -24.73 -3.68
N ALA A 480 24.30 -25.06 -4.21
CA ALA A 480 24.41 -25.60 -5.55
C ALA A 480 23.95 -27.07 -5.63
N LYS A 481 23.29 -27.46 -6.72
CA LYS A 481 22.89 -28.85 -7.00
C LYS A 481 24.06 -29.71 -7.49
N GLY A 482 25.15 -29.10 -7.85
CA GLY A 482 26.39 -29.75 -8.34
C GLY A 482 27.53 -28.78 -8.23
N ASN A 483 28.48 -28.86 -9.13
CA ASN A 483 29.68 -27.99 -9.09
C ASN A 483 29.45 -26.63 -9.80
N ASN A 484 28.36 -26.47 -10.52
CA ASN A 484 28.06 -25.23 -11.23
C ASN A 484 27.47 -24.19 -10.27
N LYS A 485 28.14 -23.05 -10.14
CA LYS A 485 27.71 -21.92 -9.31
C LYS A 485 27.58 -20.67 -10.21
N PRO A 486 26.42 -20.47 -10.89
CA PRO A 486 26.21 -19.29 -11.72
C PRO A 486 26.51 -17.99 -11.00
N ALA A 487 27.07 -17.02 -11.70
CA ALA A 487 27.34 -15.73 -11.12
C ALA A 487 26.05 -15.03 -10.64
N PRO A 488 26.06 -14.22 -9.56
CA PRO A 488 24.86 -13.59 -8.99
C PRO A 488 24.01 -12.83 -10.00
N HIS A 489 24.62 -12.18 -10.99
CA HIS A 489 23.89 -11.42 -12.01
C HIS A 489 23.05 -12.34 -12.93
N ILE A 490 23.50 -13.58 -13.19
CA ILE A 490 22.75 -14.58 -13.97
C ILE A 490 21.49 -15.00 -13.22
N LEU A 491 21.62 -15.29 -11.93
CA LEU A 491 20.47 -15.64 -11.08
C LEU A 491 19.49 -14.45 -10.95
N LYS A 492 19.99 -13.23 -10.85
CA LYS A 492 19.14 -12.03 -10.85
C LYS A 492 18.41 -11.85 -12.19
N SER A 493 19.06 -12.13 -13.32
CA SER A 493 18.39 -12.13 -14.64
C SER A 493 17.33 -13.21 -14.72
N PHE A 494 17.65 -14.44 -14.31
CA PHE A 494 16.71 -15.53 -14.25
C PHE A 494 15.43 -15.18 -13.45
N LEU A 495 15.57 -14.52 -12.29
CA LEU A 495 14.43 -14.08 -11.50
C LEU A 495 13.57 -13.02 -12.23
N ARG A 496 14.21 -12.09 -12.96
CA ARG A 496 13.48 -11.10 -13.78
C ARG A 496 12.72 -11.78 -14.93
N ASP A 497 13.38 -12.73 -15.61
CA ASP A 497 12.79 -13.48 -16.72
C ASP A 497 11.59 -14.33 -16.26
N ARG A 498 11.55 -14.69 -14.97
CA ARG A 498 10.40 -15.33 -14.33
C ARG A 498 9.30 -14.36 -13.91
N GLY A 499 9.45 -13.08 -14.17
CA GLY A 499 8.43 -12.06 -13.95
C GLY A 499 8.38 -11.46 -12.54
N LEU A 500 9.44 -11.61 -11.73
CA LEU A 500 9.50 -10.96 -10.43
C LEU A 500 9.69 -9.45 -10.57
N ALA A 501 9.00 -8.71 -9.72
CA ALA A 501 9.17 -7.26 -9.63
C ALA A 501 10.61 -6.89 -9.20
N ALA A 502 11.11 -5.76 -9.68
CA ALA A 502 12.50 -5.36 -9.50
C ALA A 502 12.91 -5.27 -8.01
N TYR A 503 12.02 -4.82 -7.14
CA TYR A 503 12.29 -4.69 -5.71
C TYR A 503 12.41 -6.03 -4.97
N LYS A 504 11.89 -7.13 -5.55
CA LYS A 504 11.99 -8.48 -5.02
C LYS A 504 13.29 -9.19 -5.40
N ILE A 505 14.01 -8.68 -6.39
CA ILE A 505 15.29 -9.27 -6.81
C ILE A 505 16.30 -9.08 -5.67
N PRO A 506 16.96 -10.16 -5.19
CA PRO A 506 17.89 -10.06 -4.07
C PRO A 506 18.99 -9.04 -4.32
N ASP A 507 19.26 -8.17 -3.34
CA ASP A 507 20.37 -7.21 -3.43
C ASP A 507 21.71 -7.95 -3.49
N ARG A 508 21.82 -9.04 -2.70
CA ARG A 508 23.00 -9.91 -2.66
C ARG A 508 22.61 -11.38 -2.80
N ILE A 509 23.42 -12.15 -3.50
CA ILE A 509 23.29 -13.61 -3.62
C ILE A 509 24.63 -14.22 -3.27
N GLU A 510 24.64 -15.15 -2.31
CA GLU A 510 25.85 -15.84 -1.85
C GLU A 510 25.67 -17.36 -1.93
N TRP A 511 26.71 -18.04 -2.38
CA TRP A 511 26.78 -19.47 -2.36
C TRP A 511 27.26 -19.98 -1.00
N ILE A 512 26.58 -20.97 -0.46
CA ILE A 512 26.92 -21.64 0.79
C ILE A 512 26.84 -23.16 0.59
N ASP A 513 27.68 -23.90 1.29
CA ASP A 513 27.71 -25.37 1.13
C ASP A 513 26.63 -26.08 1.94
N ALA A 514 26.23 -25.51 3.06
CA ALA A 514 25.10 -25.98 3.89
C ALA A 514 24.50 -24.82 4.69
N PHE A 515 23.19 -24.89 4.93
CA PHE A 515 22.54 -23.91 5.81
C PHE A 515 22.82 -24.24 7.29
N PRO A 516 23.04 -23.21 8.13
CA PRO A 516 22.98 -23.37 9.56
C PRO A 516 21.59 -23.85 9.97
N GLN A 517 21.53 -24.83 10.88
CA GLN A 517 20.28 -25.42 11.32
C GLN A 517 19.98 -25.10 12.79
N THR A 518 18.69 -25.09 13.11
CA THR A 518 18.20 -25.06 14.50
C THR A 518 18.35 -26.45 15.13
N GLY A 519 18.21 -26.55 16.45
CA GLY A 519 18.26 -27.83 17.16
C GLY A 519 17.24 -28.89 16.73
N VAL A 520 16.23 -28.49 15.92
CA VAL A 520 15.22 -29.39 15.32
C VAL A 520 15.43 -29.59 13.82
N GLY A 521 16.61 -29.25 13.28
CA GLY A 521 16.97 -29.47 11.89
C GLY A 521 16.36 -28.49 10.86
N LYS A 522 15.74 -27.39 11.29
CA LYS A 522 15.25 -26.36 10.38
C LYS A 522 16.34 -25.34 10.07
N VAL A 523 16.29 -24.73 8.87
CA VAL A 523 17.18 -23.63 8.50
C VAL A 523 17.09 -22.50 9.52
N SER A 524 18.23 -22.08 10.07
CA SER A 524 18.32 -20.97 11.02
C SER A 524 18.47 -19.64 10.29
N LYS A 525 17.37 -18.98 9.98
CA LYS A 525 17.40 -17.63 9.36
C LYS A 525 18.09 -16.61 10.25
N LYS A 526 18.07 -16.79 11.58
CA LYS A 526 18.82 -15.96 12.52
C LYS A 526 20.33 -16.04 12.24
N ALA A 527 20.89 -17.24 12.18
CA ALA A 527 22.31 -17.43 11.89
C ALA A 527 22.69 -16.94 10.49
N LEU A 528 21.81 -17.09 9.50
CA LEU A 528 22.02 -16.53 8.16
C LEU A 528 22.04 -14.99 8.17
N ARG A 529 21.23 -14.33 8.98
CA ARG A 529 21.29 -12.86 9.15
C ARG A 529 22.61 -12.42 9.77
N GLU A 530 23.10 -13.14 10.76
CA GLU A 530 24.39 -12.87 11.37
C GLU A 530 25.54 -13.02 10.37
N LEU A 531 25.49 -14.04 9.50
CA LEU A 531 26.44 -14.21 8.40
C LEU A 531 26.34 -13.07 7.38
N ALA A 532 25.12 -12.68 6.98
CA ALA A 532 24.88 -11.58 6.06
C ALA A 532 25.44 -10.26 6.58
N ALA A 533 25.29 -9.99 7.88
CA ALA A 533 25.81 -8.79 8.54
C ALA A 533 27.35 -8.77 8.63
N THR A 534 27.97 -9.92 8.91
CA THR A 534 29.43 -10.03 9.06
C THR A 534 30.16 -9.80 7.74
N ASN A 535 29.60 -10.28 6.63
CA ASN A 535 30.18 -10.12 5.30
C ASN A 535 30.03 -8.69 4.73
N THR A 536 29.19 -7.84 5.35
CA THR A 536 29.09 -6.42 4.99
C THR A 536 30.22 -5.56 5.55
N ALA A 537 30.89 -6.01 6.60
CA ALA A 537 32.03 -5.29 7.22
C ALA A 537 33.35 -5.44 6.44
N ASN A 538 33.38 -6.29 5.41
CA ASN A 538 34.58 -6.60 4.62
C ASN A 538 34.52 -6.10 3.15
N VAL A 539 33.58 -5.21 2.80
CA VAL A 539 33.47 -4.61 1.45
C VAL A 539 33.62 -3.10 1.52
#